data_d2f6b571ae368af9f436259da058eaac
#
_entry.id   d2f6b571ae368af9f436259da058eaac
#
_cell.length_a   1.000
_cell.length_b   1.000
_cell.length_c   1.000
_cell.angle_alpha   90.00
_cell.angle_beta   90.00
_cell.angle_gamma   90.00
#
_symmetry.space_group_name_H-M   'P 1'
#
loop_
_entity.id
_entity.type
_entity.pdbx_description
1 polymer ?
#
loop_
_entity_poly.entity_id
_entity_poly.type
_entity_poly.pdbx_seq_one_letter_code
_entity_poly.pdbx_strand_id
1 'polypeptide(L)'
;KLVSRKTKIDIIVTPLVTVLSGCLLAYLLAPYIGSAASSVGTLIMWATEQHPFPMGILVSVLVGIALTLPISSAAICAGLGLTGLAGGAAVAGCCANMIGFAFLSFKENGFGGLISQGVGTSMLQMPNIVRNPRIFLPPILASAVTGPLATCLFKLQMNDPAGGLSSGMGTCGFRGQIGVWTGWLNPSEAALKAGEVAMTPGVMDWVGLVLICFILPAALSLLFSEILYKIKWIKPGDLTLNN
;
A
#
# COMPACT_ATOMS: atom_id res chain seq x y z
N LYS A 1 12.91 11.11 -30.02
CA LYS A 1 13.78 11.84 -30.96
C LYS A 1 14.00 11.10 -32.29
N LEU A 2 13.81 9.77 -32.37
CA LEU A 2 13.97 9.02 -33.63
C LEU A 2 12.86 9.33 -34.66
N VAL A 3 11.64 9.58 -34.20
CA VAL A 3 10.44 9.78 -35.04
C VAL A 3 9.90 11.20 -34.92
N SER A 4 9.97 11.80 -33.74
CA SER A 4 9.44 13.12 -33.43
C SER A 4 10.06 14.23 -34.27
N ARG A 5 9.24 15.12 -34.83
CA ARG A 5 9.60 16.27 -35.68
C ARG A 5 10.19 15.93 -37.06
N LYS A 6 9.95 14.72 -37.58
CA LYS A 6 10.42 14.32 -38.90
C LYS A 6 9.34 14.31 -39.98
N THR A 7 8.09 14.38 -39.61
CA THR A 7 6.94 14.35 -40.56
C THR A 7 6.02 15.52 -40.34
N LYS A 8 5.31 15.95 -41.40
CA LYS A 8 4.31 17.04 -41.34
C LYS A 8 3.08 16.67 -40.49
N ILE A 9 2.88 15.35 -40.22
CA ILE A 9 1.78 14.80 -39.39
C ILE A 9 2.30 14.21 -38.08
N ASP A 10 3.35 14.78 -37.54
CA ASP A 10 4.05 14.31 -36.33
C ASP A 10 3.13 14.17 -35.10
N ILE A 11 2.09 14.99 -35.04
CA ILE A 11 1.07 14.96 -33.99
C ILE A 11 0.32 13.62 -33.91
N ILE A 12 0.23 12.88 -35.04
CA ILE A 12 -0.41 11.57 -35.12
C ILE A 12 0.65 10.46 -35.10
N VAL A 13 1.73 10.64 -35.84
CA VAL A 13 2.78 9.61 -36.03
C VAL A 13 3.51 9.33 -34.72
N THR A 14 3.84 10.35 -33.95
CA THR A 14 4.56 10.16 -32.68
C THR A 14 3.76 9.37 -31.63
N PRO A 15 2.49 9.72 -31.31
CA PRO A 15 1.68 8.89 -30.42
C PRO A 15 1.45 7.48 -30.96
N LEU A 16 1.16 7.34 -32.25
CA LEU A 16 0.93 6.03 -32.84
C LEU A 16 2.14 5.10 -32.71
N VAL A 17 3.31 5.55 -33.08
CA VAL A 17 4.56 4.77 -32.97
C VAL A 17 4.87 4.47 -31.50
N THR A 18 4.66 5.42 -30.60
CA THR A 18 4.90 5.23 -29.17
C THR A 18 3.97 4.16 -28.58
N VAL A 19 2.68 4.25 -28.90
CA VAL A 19 1.68 3.27 -28.43
C VAL A 19 1.95 1.89 -29.02
N LEU A 20 2.16 1.79 -30.33
CA LEU A 20 2.40 0.50 -30.98
C LEU A 20 3.69 -0.16 -30.50
N SER A 21 4.78 0.60 -30.34
CA SER A 21 6.03 0.05 -29.79
C SER A 21 5.88 -0.37 -28.34
N GLY A 22 5.16 0.41 -27.52
CA GLY A 22 4.85 0.08 -26.13
C GLY A 22 4.00 -1.18 -26.02
N CYS A 23 2.94 -1.29 -26.83
CA CYS A 23 2.09 -2.49 -26.87
C CYS A 23 2.84 -3.74 -27.33
N LEU A 24 3.71 -3.61 -28.33
CA LEU A 24 4.53 -4.74 -28.80
C LEU A 24 5.50 -5.21 -27.72
N LEU A 25 6.20 -4.30 -27.07
CA LEU A 25 7.11 -4.63 -25.95
C LEU A 25 6.34 -5.26 -24.77
N ALA A 26 5.19 -4.69 -24.42
CA ALA A 26 4.33 -5.23 -23.38
C ALA A 26 3.87 -6.65 -23.73
N TYR A 27 3.40 -6.89 -24.96
CA TYR A 27 2.97 -8.21 -25.42
C TYR A 27 4.08 -9.27 -25.34
N LEU A 28 5.31 -8.91 -25.69
CA LEU A 28 6.45 -9.82 -25.64
C LEU A 28 6.96 -10.07 -24.21
N LEU A 29 6.98 -9.06 -23.36
CA LEU A 29 7.61 -9.13 -22.02
C LEU A 29 6.61 -9.48 -20.90
N ALA A 30 5.33 -9.11 -21.04
CA ALA A 30 4.34 -9.30 -19.99
C ALA A 30 4.21 -10.75 -19.49
N PRO A 31 4.18 -11.79 -20.33
CA PRO A 31 4.06 -13.18 -19.84
C PRO A 31 5.26 -13.59 -18.96
N TYR A 32 6.48 -13.18 -19.32
CA TYR A 32 7.69 -13.53 -18.56
C TYR A 32 7.76 -12.76 -17.24
N ILE A 33 7.49 -11.46 -17.28
CA ILE A 33 7.49 -10.60 -16.07
C ILE A 33 6.33 -11.04 -15.16
N GLY A 34 5.16 -11.32 -15.72
CA GLY A 34 3.99 -11.76 -14.96
C GLY A 34 4.21 -13.08 -14.25
N SER A 35 4.78 -14.08 -14.94
CA SER A 35 5.08 -15.37 -14.32
C SER A 35 6.13 -15.27 -13.21
N ALA A 36 7.17 -14.47 -13.41
CA ALA A 36 8.18 -14.22 -12.40
C ALA A 36 7.58 -13.49 -11.18
N ALA A 37 6.78 -12.46 -11.40
CA ALA A 37 6.10 -11.73 -10.33
C ALA A 37 5.14 -12.64 -9.53
N SER A 38 4.33 -13.45 -10.21
CA SER A 38 3.43 -14.41 -9.57
C SER A 38 4.19 -15.45 -8.74
N SER A 39 5.33 -15.92 -9.20
CA SER A 39 6.17 -16.88 -8.45
C SER A 39 6.71 -16.26 -7.17
N VAL A 40 7.19 -15.00 -7.23
CA VAL A 40 7.62 -14.25 -6.04
C VAL A 40 6.45 -14.00 -5.10
N GLY A 41 5.28 -13.64 -5.62
CA GLY A 41 4.08 -13.45 -4.83
C GLY A 41 3.63 -14.71 -4.09
N THR A 42 3.63 -15.85 -4.77
CA THR A 42 3.32 -17.15 -4.16
C THR A 42 4.31 -17.50 -3.04
N LEU A 43 5.61 -17.23 -3.25
CA LEU A 43 6.62 -17.41 -2.22
C LEU A 43 6.39 -16.52 -1.00
N ILE A 44 6.03 -15.25 -1.22
CA ILE A 44 5.72 -14.29 -0.13
C ILE A 44 4.49 -14.77 0.66
N MET A 45 3.42 -15.19 -0.02
CA MET A 45 2.21 -15.70 0.64
C MET A 45 2.52 -16.95 1.46
N TRP A 46 3.20 -17.93 0.88
CA TRP A 46 3.62 -19.14 1.57
C TRP A 46 4.51 -18.83 2.78
N ALA A 47 5.51 -17.97 2.63
CA ALA A 47 6.40 -17.58 3.73
C ALA A 47 5.64 -16.83 4.84
N THR A 48 4.62 -16.05 4.51
CA THR A 48 3.78 -15.33 5.48
C THR A 48 2.93 -16.30 6.30
N GLU A 49 2.45 -17.39 5.70
CA GLU A 49 1.72 -18.44 6.41
C GLU A 49 2.62 -19.23 7.37
N GLN A 50 3.85 -19.54 6.95
CA GLN A 50 4.81 -20.27 7.78
C GLN A 50 5.37 -19.42 8.93
N HIS A 51 5.64 -18.15 8.67
CA HIS A 51 6.26 -17.21 9.60
C HIS A 51 5.52 -15.87 9.63
N PRO A 52 4.29 -15.81 10.18
CA PRO A 52 3.43 -14.64 10.09
C PRO A 52 4.01 -13.40 10.79
N PHE A 53 4.80 -13.56 11.86
CA PHE A 53 5.38 -12.43 12.58
C PHE A 53 6.45 -11.69 11.75
N PRO A 54 7.59 -12.31 11.34
CA PRO A 54 8.62 -11.60 10.58
C PRO A 54 8.14 -11.19 9.18
N MET A 55 7.34 -12.03 8.53
CA MET A 55 6.79 -11.71 7.22
C MET A 55 5.73 -10.61 7.29
N GLY A 56 4.94 -10.56 8.37
CA GLY A 56 4.04 -9.45 8.65
C GLY A 56 4.79 -8.11 8.71
N ILE A 57 5.94 -8.05 9.38
CA ILE A 57 6.80 -6.86 9.40
C ILE A 57 7.29 -6.53 7.99
N LEU A 58 7.88 -7.51 7.32
CA LEU A 58 8.55 -7.31 6.03
C LEU A 58 7.55 -6.84 4.96
N VAL A 59 6.43 -7.52 4.82
CA VAL A 59 5.41 -7.18 3.82
C VAL A 59 4.77 -5.82 4.12
N SER A 60 4.38 -5.56 5.37
CA SER A 60 3.74 -4.28 5.74
C SER A 60 4.68 -3.09 5.53
N VAL A 61 5.95 -3.20 5.91
CA VAL A 61 6.94 -2.14 5.73
C VAL A 61 7.23 -1.90 4.25
N LEU A 62 7.52 -2.95 3.49
CA LEU A 62 7.87 -2.80 2.07
C LEU A 62 6.70 -2.25 1.24
N VAL A 63 5.50 -2.78 1.42
CA VAL A 63 4.32 -2.31 0.66
C VAL A 63 3.88 -0.93 1.14
N GLY A 64 3.98 -0.63 2.44
CA GLY A 64 3.73 0.71 2.97
C GLY A 64 4.69 1.77 2.42
N ILE A 65 5.99 1.45 2.31
CA ILE A 65 6.98 2.31 1.65
C ILE A 65 6.61 2.48 0.17
N ALA A 66 6.31 1.39 -0.53
CA ALA A 66 5.95 1.41 -1.94
C ALA A 66 4.74 2.32 -2.23
N LEU A 67 3.74 2.35 -1.34
CA LEU A 67 2.57 3.22 -1.47
C LEU A 67 2.94 4.72 -1.43
N THR A 68 3.92 5.09 -0.61
CA THR A 68 4.34 6.49 -0.47
C THR A 68 5.30 6.94 -1.57
N LEU A 69 6.05 6.01 -2.15
CA LEU A 69 6.92 6.27 -3.28
C LEU A 69 6.13 6.56 -4.56
N PRO A 70 6.70 7.27 -5.56
CA PRO A 70 6.03 7.54 -6.83
C PRO A 70 5.98 6.30 -7.74
N ILE A 71 5.53 5.18 -7.19
CA ILE A 71 5.32 3.89 -7.87
C ILE A 71 3.93 3.38 -7.51
N SER A 72 3.36 2.50 -8.34
CA SER A 72 2.03 1.95 -8.06
C SER A 72 2.11 0.73 -7.17
N SER A 73 1.93 0.90 -5.85
CA SER A 73 1.80 -0.21 -4.89
C SER A 73 0.67 -1.17 -5.24
N ALA A 74 -0.44 -0.64 -5.74
CA ALA A 74 -1.57 -1.45 -6.21
C ALA A 74 -1.17 -2.36 -7.38
N ALA A 75 -0.42 -1.83 -8.37
CA ALA A 75 0.08 -2.63 -9.48
C ALA A 75 1.12 -3.68 -9.04
N ILE A 76 1.98 -3.34 -8.07
CA ILE A 76 2.94 -4.29 -7.49
C ILE A 76 2.20 -5.41 -6.78
N CYS A 77 1.25 -5.10 -5.89
CA CYS A 77 0.49 -6.11 -5.16
C CYS A 77 -0.39 -6.96 -6.08
N ALA A 78 -0.97 -6.37 -7.13
CA ALA A 78 -1.71 -7.11 -8.15
C ALA A 78 -0.81 -8.03 -8.97
N GLY A 79 0.36 -7.55 -9.39
CA GLY A 79 1.34 -8.34 -10.14
C GLY A 79 1.91 -9.51 -9.32
N LEU A 80 2.11 -9.31 -8.03
CA LEU A 80 2.52 -10.35 -7.09
C LEU A 80 1.35 -11.26 -6.67
N GLY A 81 0.10 -10.86 -6.91
CA GLY A 81 -1.09 -11.58 -6.47
C GLY A 81 -1.21 -11.65 -4.94
N LEU A 82 -0.81 -10.61 -4.21
CA LEU A 82 -0.79 -10.60 -2.75
C LEU A 82 -2.21 -10.66 -2.16
N THR A 83 -2.61 -11.84 -1.73
CA THR A 83 -3.88 -12.14 -1.08
C THR A 83 -3.65 -12.82 0.28
N GLY A 84 -4.69 -13.27 0.94
CA GLY A 84 -4.58 -13.93 2.24
C GLY A 84 -3.95 -13.06 3.32
N LEU A 85 -3.17 -13.65 4.21
CA LEU A 85 -2.46 -12.97 5.30
C LEU A 85 -1.43 -11.96 4.80
N ALA A 86 -0.71 -12.26 3.70
CA ALA A 86 0.24 -11.34 3.10
C ALA A 86 -0.45 -10.09 2.57
N GLY A 87 -1.63 -10.25 1.95
CA GLY A 87 -2.47 -9.14 1.52
C GLY A 87 -2.96 -8.30 2.71
N GLY A 88 -3.34 -8.93 3.81
CA GLY A 88 -3.72 -8.25 5.05
C GLY A 88 -2.56 -7.44 5.66
N ALA A 89 -1.35 -8.00 5.69
CA ALA A 89 -0.14 -7.27 6.10
C ALA A 89 0.14 -6.06 5.19
N ALA A 90 -0.04 -6.22 3.88
CA ALA A 90 0.12 -5.13 2.92
C ALA A 90 -0.86 -3.98 3.18
N VAL A 91 -2.15 -4.30 3.42
CA VAL A 91 -3.17 -3.31 3.82
C VAL A 91 -2.75 -2.58 5.08
N ALA A 92 -2.31 -3.31 6.12
CA ALA A 92 -1.87 -2.71 7.38
C ALA A 92 -0.72 -1.71 7.16
N GLY A 93 0.28 -2.07 6.37
CA GLY A 93 1.39 -1.20 6.03
C GLY A 93 0.99 0.04 5.23
N CYS A 94 0.11 -0.13 4.25
CA CYS A 94 -0.46 0.97 3.47
C CYS A 94 -1.25 1.94 4.36
N CYS A 95 -2.11 1.41 5.23
CA CYS A 95 -2.87 2.21 6.19
C CYS A 95 -1.95 2.95 7.16
N ALA A 96 -0.89 2.29 7.65
CA ALA A 96 0.08 2.91 8.54
C ALA A 96 0.76 4.12 7.90
N ASN A 97 1.10 4.04 6.63
CA ASN A 97 1.69 5.17 5.91
C ASN A 97 0.68 6.28 5.64
N MET A 98 -0.52 5.97 5.17
CA MET A 98 -1.53 6.98 4.85
C MET A 98 -2.05 7.69 6.09
N ILE A 99 -2.59 6.95 7.06
CA ILE A 99 -3.12 7.49 8.30
C ILE A 99 -1.99 8.07 9.15
N GLY A 100 -0.81 7.43 9.15
CA GLY A 100 0.36 7.96 9.84
C GLY A 100 0.71 9.36 9.38
N PHE A 101 0.94 9.59 8.09
CA PHE A 101 1.24 10.92 7.56
C PHE A 101 0.08 11.91 7.71
N ALA A 102 -1.16 11.45 7.58
CA ALA A 102 -2.34 12.29 7.77
C ALA A 102 -2.36 12.92 9.17
N PHE A 103 -2.13 12.11 10.22
CA PHE A 103 -2.11 12.59 11.60
C PHE A 103 -0.82 13.30 11.96
N LEU A 104 0.34 12.85 11.48
CA LEU A 104 1.62 13.54 11.70
C LEU A 104 1.57 14.99 11.23
N SER A 105 1.04 15.20 10.05
CA SER A 105 1.02 16.52 9.40
C SER A 105 -0.20 17.36 9.76
N PHE A 106 -1.09 16.87 10.62
CA PHE A 106 -2.34 17.55 10.96
C PHE A 106 -2.13 18.97 11.50
N LYS A 107 -1.11 19.17 12.34
CA LYS A 107 -0.79 20.48 12.91
C LYS A 107 -0.40 21.51 11.83
N GLU A 108 0.18 21.06 10.74
CA GLU A 108 0.70 21.93 9.68
C GLU A 108 -0.30 22.11 8.52
N ASN A 109 -1.09 21.07 8.21
CA ASN A 109 -1.95 21.01 7.03
C ASN A 109 -3.46 20.97 7.36
N GLY A 110 -3.82 20.88 8.65
CA GLY A 110 -5.21 20.85 9.10
C GLY A 110 -6.05 19.70 8.51
N PHE A 111 -7.37 19.89 8.46
CA PHE A 111 -8.30 18.87 7.96
C PHE A 111 -8.11 18.57 6.45
N GLY A 112 -7.73 19.56 5.65
CA GLY A 112 -7.44 19.35 4.23
C GLY A 112 -6.29 18.36 4.04
N GLY A 113 -5.20 18.53 4.79
CA GLY A 113 -4.07 17.62 4.80
C GLY A 113 -4.41 16.22 5.34
N LEU A 114 -5.26 16.15 6.36
CA LEU A 114 -5.72 14.87 6.93
C LEU A 114 -6.50 14.06 5.89
N ILE A 115 -7.45 14.67 5.20
CA ILE A 115 -8.27 13.99 4.19
C ILE A 115 -7.44 13.63 2.96
N SER A 116 -6.65 14.57 2.44
CA SER A 116 -5.88 14.37 1.23
C SER A 116 -4.83 13.25 1.38
N GLN A 117 -4.24 13.08 2.56
CA GLN A 117 -3.27 12.02 2.83
C GLN A 117 -3.93 10.74 3.35
N GLY A 118 -4.91 10.87 4.24
CA GLY A 118 -5.57 9.72 4.87
C GLY A 118 -6.50 8.94 3.92
N VAL A 119 -7.17 9.64 3.00
CA VAL A 119 -8.11 9.05 2.04
C VAL A 119 -7.59 9.15 0.60
N GLY A 120 -6.79 10.16 0.30
CA GLY A 120 -6.18 10.34 -1.02
C GLY A 120 -4.90 9.52 -1.16
N THR A 121 -3.75 10.10 -0.77
CA THR A 121 -2.45 9.42 -0.88
C THR A 121 -1.38 10.04 0.02
N SER A 122 -0.55 9.19 0.65
CA SER A 122 0.65 9.62 1.40
C SER A 122 1.78 10.13 0.48
N MET A 123 1.70 9.89 -0.83
CA MET A 123 2.69 10.35 -1.81
C MET A 123 2.83 11.87 -1.83
N LEU A 124 1.83 12.62 -1.36
CA LEU A 124 1.90 14.06 -1.19
C LEU A 124 3.08 14.52 -0.30
N GLN A 125 3.55 13.66 0.60
CA GLN A 125 4.72 13.94 1.45
C GLN A 125 6.06 13.64 0.76
N MET A 126 6.05 13.14 -0.48
CA MET A 126 7.29 12.76 -1.18
C MET A 126 8.31 13.90 -1.30
N PRO A 127 7.92 15.16 -1.64
CA PRO A 127 8.86 16.28 -1.67
C PRO A 127 9.51 16.54 -0.30
N ASN A 128 8.76 16.37 0.79
CA ASN A 128 9.25 16.55 2.15
C ASN A 128 10.15 15.40 2.58
N ILE A 129 9.82 14.15 2.20
CA ILE A 129 10.66 12.97 2.46
C ILE A 129 12.02 13.12 1.77
N VAL A 130 12.06 13.64 0.54
CA VAL A 130 13.34 13.90 -0.17
C VAL A 130 14.17 14.96 0.55
N ARG A 131 13.54 15.99 1.16
CA ARG A 131 14.23 17.03 1.93
C ARG A 131 14.70 16.52 3.29
N ASN A 132 13.86 15.78 4.00
CA ASN A 132 14.16 15.18 5.30
C ASN A 132 13.63 13.73 5.36
N PRO A 133 14.43 12.71 4.98
CA PRO A 133 13.99 11.31 5.00
C PRO A 133 13.54 10.80 6.38
N ARG A 134 13.92 11.48 7.45
CA ARG A 134 13.59 11.09 8.84
C ARG A 134 12.10 11.19 9.14
N ILE A 135 11.35 12.02 8.42
CA ILE A 135 9.88 12.11 8.55
C ILE A 135 9.17 10.84 8.11
N PHE A 136 9.83 9.98 7.35
CA PHE A 136 9.29 8.69 6.91
C PHE A 136 9.38 7.60 7.99
N LEU A 137 10.25 7.76 9.00
CA LEU A 137 10.45 6.75 10.03
C LEU A 137 9.20 6.44 10.87
N PRO A 138 8.42 7.43 11.36
CA PRO A 138 7.25 7.14 12.19
C PRO A 138 6.22 6.22 11.50
N PRO A 139 5.76 6.48 10.27
CA PRO A 139 4.85 5.57 9.56
C PRO A 139 5.48 4.19 9.27
N ILE A 140 6.77 4.13 8.97
CA ILE A 140 7.49 2.85 8.76
C ILE A 140 7.52 2.03 10.05
N LEU A 141 7.84 2.64 11.18
CA LEU A 141 7.83 1.97 12.48
C LEU A 141 6.40 1.55 12.88
N ALA A 142 5.41 2.38 12.58
CA ALA A 142 4.01 2.02 12.78
C ALA A 142 3.63 0.79 11.93
N SER A 143 4.03 0.73 10.65
CA SER A 143 3.78 -0.44 9.80
C SER A 143 4.49 -1.69 10.30
N ALA A 144 5.71 -1.57 10.84
CA ALA A 144 6.43 -2.70 11.43
C ALA A 144 5.72 -3.30 12.67
N VAL A 145 4.91 -2.50 13.37
CA VAL A 145 4.10 -2.98 14.50
C VAL A 145 2.73 -3.48 14.04
N THR A 146 2.05 -2.74 13.15
CA THR A 146 0.70 -3.11 12.70
C THR A 146 0.69 -4.35 11.82
N GLY A 147 1.76 -4.61 11.05
CA GLY A 147 1.90 -5.80 10.22
C GLY A 147 1.78 -7.10 11.00
N PRO A 148 2.62 -7.37 12.00
CA PRO A 148 2.50 -8.56 12.85
C PRO A 148 1.18 -8.65 13.62
N LEU A 149 0.62 -7.54 14.05
CA LEU A 149 -0.70 -7.53 14.69
C LEU A 149 -1.79 -7.97 13.71
N ALA A 150 -1.69 -7.53 12.45
CA ALA A 150 -2.61 -7.95 11.40
C ALA A 150 -2.48 -9.44 11.08
N THR A 151 -1.25 -9.99 11.03
CA THR A 151 -1.04 -11.40 10.65
C THR A 151 -1.20 -12.39 11.80
N CYS A 152 -0.73 -12.05 13.01
CA CYS A 152 -0.70 -12.97 14.13
C CYS A 152 -1.92 -12.88 15.04
N LEU A 153 -2.39 -11.62 15.32
CA LEU A 153 -3.45 -11.40 16.31
C LEU A 153 -4.83 -11.41 15.66
N PHE A 154 -5.04 -10.54 14.67
CA PHE A 154 -6.35 -10.38 14.04
C PHE A 154 -6.54 -11.28 12.82
N LYS A 155 -5.46 -11.90 12.32
CA LYS A 155 -5.46 -12.73 11.11
C LYS A 155 -6.21 -12.07 9.96
N LEU A 156 -5.94 -10.76 9.78
CA LEU A 156 -6.57 -9.95 8.75
C LEU A 156 -6.18 -10.49 7.38
N GLN A 157 -7.16 -10.95 6.62
CA GLN A 157 -6.94 -11.52 5.30
C GLN A 157 -7.51 -10.64 4.21
N MET A 158 -6.81 -10.56 3.09
CA MET A 158 -7.26 -9.91 1.88
C MET A 158 -7.64 -10.97 0.85
N ASN A 159 -8.91 -11.32 0.79
CA ASN A 159 -9.46 -12.33 -0.11
C ASN A 159 -10.41 -11.74 -1.17
N ASP A 160 -10.27 -10.42 -1.43
CA ASP A 160 -11.07 -9.68 -2.41
C ASP A 160 -11.03 -10.34 -3.80
N PRO A 161 -12.19 -10.48 -4.50
CA PRO A 161 -12.26 -10.92 -5.89
C PRO A 161 -11.38 -10.12 -6.86
N ALA A 162 -11.09 -8.85 -6.56
CA ALA A 162 -10.17 -8.02 -7.33
C ALA A 162 -8.68 -8.42 -7.15
N GLY A 163 -8.39 -9.46 -6.34
CA GLY A 163 -7.06 -9.97 -6.08
C GLY A 163 -6.18 -8.97 -5.33
N GLY A 164 -4.87 -9.03 -5.55
CA GLY A 164 -3.88 -8.24 -4.83
C GLY A 164 -3.96 -6.71 -5.00
N LEU A 165 -4.79 -6.20 -5.91
CA LEU A 165 -4.91 -4.75 -6.15
C LEU A 165 -5.33 -3.99 -4.89
N SER A 166 -6.35 -4.48 -4.19
CA SER A 166 -6.87 -3.86 -2.96
C SER A 166 -5.86 -3.87 -1.81
N SER A 167 -4.97 -4.88 -1.75
CA SER A 167 -3.94 -4.98 -0.72
C SER A 167 -2.92 -3.85 -0.76
N GLY A 168 -2.63 -3.31 -1.94
CA GLY A 168 -1.68 -2.21 -2.10
C GLY A 168 -2.27 -0.80 -1.97
N MET A 169 -3.55 -0.66 -1.59
CA MET A 169 -4.21 0.66 -1.57
C MET A 169 -4.47 1.24 -0.18
N GLY A 170 -4.44 0.43 0.87
CA GLY A 170 -4.70 0.90 2.23
C GLY A 170 -5.99 1.68 2.37
N THR A 171 -5.94 2.89 2.93
CA THR A 171 -7.10 3.77 3.10
C THR A 171 -7.41 4.63 1.86
N CYS A 172 -6.67 4.50 0.77
CA CYS A 172 -6.95 5.23 -0.47
C CYS A 172 -8.36 4.87 -0.99
N GLY A 173 -9.30 5.85 -0.95
CA GLY A 173 -10.70 5.62 -1.24
C GLY A 173 -11.34 4.48 -0.44
N PHE A 174 -10.79 4.15 0.73
CA PHE A 174 -11.18 2.99 1.57
C PHE A 174 -11.09 1.63 0.86
N ARG A 175 -10.33 1.57 -0.25
CA ARG A 175 -10.26 0.37 -1.10
C ARG A 175 -9.71 -0.85 -0.35
N GLY A 176 -8.73 -0.67 0.53
CA GLY A 176 -8.19 -1.76 1.35
C GLY A 176 -9.25 -2.36 2.28
N GLN A 177 -10.02 -1.50 2.98
CA GLN A 177 -11.06 -1.93 3.92
C GLN A 177 -12.25 -2.58 3.20
N ILE A 178 -12.68 -1.98 2.09
CA ILE A 178 -13.72 -2.57 1.22
C ILE A 178 -13.26 -3.93 0.70
N GLY A 179 -11.99 -4.05 0.28
CA GLY A 179 -11.42 -5.31 -0.20
C GLY A 179 -11.40 -6.40 0.87
N VAL A 180 -11.05 -6.08 2.12
CA VAL A 180 -11.14 -7.02 3.24
C VAL A 180 -12.60 -7.44 3.47
N TRP A 181 -13.52 -6.48 3.54
CA TRP A 181 -14.94 -6.75 3.74
C TRP A 181 -15.55 -7.58 2.60
N THR A 182 -15.29 -7.22 1.35
CA THR A 182 -15.77 -8.01 0.19
C THR A 182 -15.17 -9.40 0.18
N GLY A 183 -13.91 -9.54 0.59
CA GLY A 183 -13.23 -10.84 0.72
C GLY A 183 -13.85 -11.74 1.79
N TRP A 184 -14.41 -11.19 2.87
CA TRP A 184 -15.16 -11.98 3.85
C TRP A 184 -16.46 -12.53 3.27
N LEU A 185 -17.19 -11.74 2.50
CA LEU A 185 -18.49 -12.12 1.94
C LEU A 185 -18.37 -12.97 0.67
N ASN A 186 -17.43 -12.63 -0.20
CA ASN A 186 -17.21 -13.25 -1.50
C ASN A 186 -15.71 -13.45 -1.75
N PRO A 187 -15.10 -14.48 -1.16
CA PRO A 187 -13.68 -14.76 -1.35
C PRO A 187 -13.37 -15.04 -2.82
N SER A 188 -12.19 -14.62 -3.26
CA SER A 188 -11.69 -14.88 -4.61
C SER A 188 -11.56 -16.39 -4.90
N GLU A 189 -11.57 -16.78 -6.18
CA GLU A 189 -11.36 -18.18 -6.55
C GLU A 189 -10.05 -18.77 -6.01
N ALA A 190 -9.00 -17.94 -5.90
CA ALA A 190 -7.73 -18.35 -5.33
C ALA A 190 -7.86 -18.63 -3.83
N ALA A 191 -8.60 -17.81 -3.09
CA ALA A 191 -8.87 -18.02 -1.67
C ALA A 191 -9.73 -19.27 -1.43
N LEU A 192 -10.77 -19.48 -2.25
CA LEU A 192 -11.61 -20.68 -2.19
C LEU A 192 -10.80 -21.97 -2.44
N LYS A 193 -9.85 -21.94 -3.39
CA LYS A 193 -8.93 -23.06 -3.65
C LYS A 193 -7.94 -23.30 -2.51
N ALA A 194 -7.61 -22.25 -1.74
CA ALA A 194 -6.79 -22.34 -0.53
C ALA A 194 -7.58 -22.83 0.70
N GLY A 195 -8.88 -23.08 0.57
CA GLY A 195 -9.74 -23.59 1.65
C GLY A 195 -10.42 -22.51 2.47
N GLU A 196 -10.32 -21.25 2.06
CA GLU A 196 -11.06 -20.15 2.68
C GLU A 196 -12.54 -20.22 2.30
N VAL A 197 -13.42 -19.90 3.24
CA VAL A 197 -14.87 -19.95 3.07
C VAL A 197 -15.45 -18.56 3.30
N ALA A 198 -16.51 -18.22 2.57
CA ALA A 198 -17.25 -17.01 2.83
C ALA A 198 -17.78 -17.00 4.28
N MET A 199 -17.51 -15.93 4.99
CA MET A 199 -17.91 -15.77 6.39
C MET A 199 -18.64 -14.44 6.61
N THR A 200 -19.55 -14.45 7.57
CA THR A 200 -20.12 -13.21 8.11
C THR A 200 -19.15 -12.67 9.18
N PRO A 201 -18.62 -11.45 9.00
CA PRO A 201 -17.65 -10.91 9.95
C PRO A 201 -18.28 -10.70 11.32
N GLY A 202 -17.60 -11.16 12.36
CA GLY A 202 -17.96 -10.94 13.75
C GLY A 202 -17.48 -9.56 14.26
N VAL A 203 -17.81 -9.25 15.50
CA VAL A 203 -17.40 -7.99 16.14
C VAL A 203 -15.88 -7.86 16.19
N MET A 204 -15.15 -8.95 16.45
CA MET A 204 -13.69 -8.94 16.53
C MET A 204 -13.01 -8.65 15.18
N ASP A 205 -13.61 -9.08 14.08
CA ASP A 205 -13.08 -8.82 12.73
C ASP A 205 -13.19 -7.32 12.39
N TRP A 206 -14.33 -6.70 12.71
CA TRP A 206 -14.52 -5.26 12.56
C TRP A 206 -13.62 -4.45 13.48
N VAL A 207 -13.48 -4.86 14.75
CA VAL A 207 -12.55 -4.23 15.70
C VAL A 207 -11.13 -4.33 15.18
N GLY A 208 -10.71 -5.51 14.71
CA GLY A 208 -9.39 -5.71 14.12
C GLY A 208 -9.16 -4.81 12.90
N LEU A 209 -10.13 -4.73 11.99
CA LEU A 209 -10.05 -3.87 10.81
C LEU A 209 -9.89 -2.39 11.19
N VAL A 210 -10.72 -1.89 12.11
CA VAL A 210 -10.67 -0.48 12.54
C VAL A 210 -9.37 -0.18 13.31
N LEU A 211 -8.96 -1.06 14.21
CA LEU A 211 -7.72 -0.89 14.98
C LEU A 211 -6.50 -0.86 14.05
N ILE A 212 -6.38 -1.84 13.16
CA ILE A 212 -5.20 -1.99 12.28
C ILE A 212 -5.16 -0.89 11.21
N CYS A 213 -6.30 -0.49 10.66
CA CYS A 213 -6.31 0.45 9.55
C CYS A 213 -6.34 1.92 9.97
N PHE A 214 -6.81 2.25 11.18
CA PHE A 214 -7.01 3.66 11.58
C PHE A 214 -6.39 4.00 12.92
N ILE A 215 -6.76 3.32 14.00
CA ILE A 215 -6.42 3.73 15.37
C ILE A 215 -4.93 3.52 15.66
N LEU A 216 -4.43 2.31 15.44
CA LEU A 216 -3.03 2.00 15.69
C LEU A 216 -2.06 2.77 14.79
N PRO A 217 -2.30 2.91 13.48
CA PRO A 217 -1.49 3.76 12.63
C PRO A 217 -1.37 5.21 13.13
N ALA A 218 -2.50 5.82 13.50
CA ALA A 218 -2.52 7.18 14.02
C ALA A 218 -1.74 7.30 15.34
N ALA A 219 -2.06 6.44 16.31
CA ALA A 219 -1.45 6.47 17.65
C ALA A 219 0.06 6.19 17.61
N LEU A 220 0.48 5.13 16.90
CA LEU A 220 1.88 4.74 16.81
C LEU A 220 2.71 5.78 16.04
N SER A 221 2.21 6.28 14.93
CA SER A 221 2.92 7.30 14.16
C SER A 221 3.10 8.58 14.97
N LEU A 222 2.09 9.04 15.71
CA LEU A 222 2.19 10.16 16.62
C LEU A 222 3.21 9.89 17.73
N LEU A 223 3.15 8.72 18.36
CA LEU A 223 4.09 8.33 19.42
C LEU A 223 5.55 8.36 18.92
N PHE A 224 5.82 7.73 17.78
CA PHE A 224 7.17 7.72 17.23
C PHE A 224 7.60 9.10 16.75
N SER A 225 6.69 9.92 16.24
CA SER A 225 7.01 11.28 15.85
C SER A 225 7.40 12.15 17.03
N GLU A 226 6.72 12.04 18.18
CA GLU A 226 7.08 12.78 19.39
C GLU A 226 8.53 12.49 19.85
N ILE A 227 8.95 11.22 19.74
CA ILE A 227 10.33 10.84 20.02
C ILE A 227 11.29 11.55 19.06
N LEU A 228 10.96 11.55 17.75
CA LEU A 228 11.81 12.16 16.73
C LEU A 228 11.83 13.69 16.82
N TYR A 229 10.74 14.33 17.26
CA TYR A 229 10.72 15.76 17.59
C TYR A 229 11.62 16.08 18.80
N LYS A 230 11.58 15.27 19.87
CA LYS A 230 12.42 15.45 21.07
C LYS A 230 13.91 15.36 20.75
N ILE A 231 14.32 14.46 19.87
CA ILE A 231 15.72 14.34 19.42
C ILE A 231 16.07 15.29 18.26
N LYS A 232 15.14 16.18 17.87
CA LYS A 232 15.30 17.20 16.82
C LYS A 232 15.62 16.64 15.42
N TRP A 233 15.20 15.41 15.14
CA TRP A 233 15.32 14.81 13.83
C TRP A 233 14.22 15.31 12.87
N ILE A 234 13.06 15.64 13.40
CA ILE A 234 11.96 16.29 12.70
C ILE A 234 11.77 17.68 13.32
N LYS A 235 11.53 18.67 12.49
CA LYS A 235 11.29 20.06 12.88
C LYS A 235 9.89 20.49 12.48
N PRO A 236 9.27 21.46 13.17
CA PRO A 236 8.05 22.10 12.70
C PRO A 236 8.26 22.69 11.30
N GLY A 237 7.33 22.44 10.39
CA GLY A 237 7.42 22.82 8.97
C GLY A 237 7.92 21.72 8.03
N ASP A 238 8.52 20.65 8.54
CA ASP A 238 9.04 19.55 7.69
C ASP A 238 7.94 18.74 6.98
N LEU A 239 6.70 18.81 7.47
CA LEU A 239 5.53 18.06 6.95
C LEU A 239 4.55 18.95 6.20
N THR A 240 4.85 20.24 6.02
CA THR A 240 3.96 21.18 5.34
C THR A 240 3.81 20.82 3.88
N LEU A 241 2.57 20.64 3.43
CA LEU A 241 2.26 20.45 2.02
C LEU A 241 2.28 21.82 1.32
N ASN A 242 3.15 21.98 0.34
CA ASN A 242 3.12 23.15 -0.53
C ASN A 242 1.96 22.97 -1.52
N ASN A 243 0.85 23.64 -1.28
CA ASN A 243 -0.26 23.76 -2.22
C ASN A 243 0.02 24.85 -3.22
#